data_d68dce90a6790418b140dadaeeb531b1
#
_entry.id   d68dce90a6790418b140dadaeeb531b1
#
_cell.length_a   1.000
_cell.length_b   1.000
_cell.length_c   1.000
_cell.angle_alpha   90.00
_cell.angle_beta   90.00
_cell.angle_gamma   90.00
#
_symmetry.space_group_name_H-M   'P 1'
#
loop_
_entity.id
_entity.type
_entity.pdbx_description
1 polymer ?
#
loop_
_entity_poly.entity_id
_entity_poly.type
_entity_poly.pdbx_seq_one_letter_code
_entity_poly.pdbx_strand_id
1 'polypeptide(L)'
;MKRILIVLIFSLPWVSWAQLNGSLQVSGRVVNDRGDYVPGVSVLVKGTTRGSSTDSLGYFTLVVNQKFPIHLVISSIGFGEQEIEVRNSNSNLRIQLSTQSYLANAIVVTASRYGEKLMRSPVTIEKLDIRGLKETPSASFYDALGNVTGVQLTTSSLTFKVPNTRGFNVPNNFRFMQMVDGVDVQAATLGVPLGNAIGPTELDIQSVEITPGASSALYGMNAINGMSNLITKNPFQYEGLSVYQKLGFNHVDGIGKPLSPLTEMAIRYAQAFNNRFAFKINFSCLKGTDWVADNKDDFNSQSKSNPAFPELAGSNNPAYDGVNSYGNETNIVITDAQGKRYNVRRTGYAEKDMTDYDARNIKFDAALHYRISPLTELSYTYRYGNMDGVFQRGNRIQLKGTNVQNHKIELVSPDFVVRAYVSIENSGKSYNMRPLGDNLELSFKSNSKWARDYTAALNAALAGGSGLANAHQQARAEADNGRFLPGTQTFEDQLNKIINTNDWDIYPASSNPNNTSGGAAFRTQSRLYNAEATYNLHRYFSWLDLLLGVDYRLYDVIPDGNNFVDFSKPLKDRNTPGGKDI
;
A
#
# COMPACT_ATOMS: atom_id res chain seq x y z
N MET A 1 -28.98 -18.26 22.35
CA MET A 1 -29.11 -19.60 21.72
C MET A 1 -30.04 -19.49 20.51
N LYS A 2 -29.60 -19.67 19.31
CA LYS A 2 -30.23 -19.78 17.98
C LYS A 2 -29.48 -18.89 16.98
N ARG A 3 -28.47 -19.47 16.34
CA ARG A 3 -27.93 -19.12 15.00
C ARG A 3 -26.56 -19.80 14.77
N ILE A 4 -26.55 -21.14 14.88
CA ILE A 4 -25.48 -21.99 14.33
C ILE A 4 -26.23 -23.16 13.70
N LEU A 5 -26.61 -23.04 12.45
CA LEU A 5 -27.05 -24.16 11.61
C LEU A 5 -27.27 -23.72 10.16
N ILE A 6 -26.24 -23.44 9.40
CA ILE A 6 -26.26 -23.48 7.91
C ILE A 6 -24.78 -23.52 7.45
N VAL A 7 -24.11 -24.63 7.57
CA VAL A 7 -22.86 -24.98 6.80
C VAL A 7 -22.65 -26.49 6.78
N LEU A 8 -23.68 -27.28 6.66
CA LEU A 8 -23.53 -28.73 6.62
C LEU A 8 -24.53 -29.41 5.66
N ILE A 9 -24.64 -28.89 4.43
CA ILE A 9 -25.34 -29.58 3.34
C ILE A 9 -24.59 -29.30 2.03
N PHE A 10 -23.44 -29.93 1.81
CA PHE A 10 -22.84 -30.14 0.49
C PHE A 10 -21.79 -31.26 0.55
N SER A 11 -22.18 -32.41 1.09
CA SER A 11 -21.42 -33.67 0.94
C SER A 11 -22.34 -34.80 0.60
N LEU A 12 -22.89 -34.76 -0.59
CA LEU A 12 -23.44 -35.95 -1.23
C LEU A 12 -22.51 -36.32 -2.39
N PRO A 13 -21.95 -37.52 -2.43
CA PRO A 13 -21.19 -37.98 -3.59
C PRO A 13 -22.14 -38.22 -4.75
N TRP A 14 -22.02 -37.44 -5.79
CA TRP A 14 -22.59 -37.74 -7.08
C TRP A 14 -21.81 -38.91 -7.68
N VAL A 15 -22.35 -40.09 -7.57
CA VAL A 15 -21.82 -41.23 -8.30
C VAL A 15 -22.26 -41.07 -9.76
N SER A 16 -21.38 -40.46 -10.55
CA SER A 16 -21.55 -40.43 -12.00
C SER A 16 -21.10 -41.78 -12.58
N TRP A 17 -22.00 -42.49 -13.18
CA TRP A 17 -21.63 -43.63 -14.01
C TRP A 17 -20.90 -43.12 -15.25
N ALA A 18 -19.57 -43.20 -15.21
CA ALA A 18 -18.75 -42.94 -16.37
C ALA A 18 -18.81 -44.16 -17.29
N GLN A 19 -19.42 -43.99 -18.46
CA GLN A 19 -19.26 -44.92 -19.57
C GLN A 19 -17.77 -44.98 -19.93
N LEU A 20 -17.19 -46.17 -19.85
CA LEU A 20 -15.84 -46.46 -20.37
C LEU A 20 -15.86 -46.41 -21.90
N ASN A 21 -15.76 -45.23 -22.46
CA ASN A 21 -15.25 -45.08 -23.83
C ASN A 21 -13.74 -45.25 -23.73
N GLY A 22 -13.13 -46.14 -24.50
CA GLY A 22 -11.73 -46.46 -24.47
C GLY A 22 -10.82 -45.21 -24.44
N SER A 23 -10.34 -44.87 -23.26
CA SER A 23 -9.46 -43.71 -23.05
C SER A 23 -8.08 -44.03 -23.59
N LEU A 24 -7.64 -43.24 -24.56
CA LEU A 24 -6.29 -43.32 -25.10
C LEU A 24 -5.32 -42.68 -24.12
N GLN A 25 -4.21 -43.37 -23.80
CA GLN A 25 -3.23 -42.90 -22.84
C GLN A 25 -1.92 -42.56 -23.54
N VAL A 26 -1.37 -41.40 -23.17
CA VAL A 26 -0.03 -40.94 -23.56
C VAL A 26 0.83 -40.84 -22.31
N SER A 27 2.01 -41.43 -22.34
CA SER A 27 2.96 -41.34 -21.23
C SER A 27 4.35 -40.95 -21.73
N GLY A 28 5.15 -40.40 -20.86
CA GLY A 28 6.51 -40.00 -21.20
C GLY A 28 7.32 -39.56 -20.01
N ARG A 29 8.54 -39.15 -20.27
CA ARG A 29 9.49 -38.67 -19.28
C ARG A 29 10.12 -37.37 -19.77
N VAL A 30 10.24 -36.41 -18.88
CA VAL A 30 10.83 -35.11 -19.14
C VAL A 30 12.18 -35.00 -18.44
N VAL A 31 13.20 -34.60 -19.19
CA VAL A 31 14.57 -34.37 -18.71
C VAL A 31 15.06 -32.98 -19.16
N ASN A 32 16.07 -32.43 -18.46
CA ASN A 32 16.75 -31.22 -18.88
C ASN A 32 17.87 -31.52 -19.90
N ASP A 33 18.58 -30.50 -20.34
CA ASP A 33 19.74 -30.58 -21.25
C ASP A 33 20.93 -31.33 -20.64
N ARG A 34 20.99 -31.52 -19.32
CA ARG A 34 22.00 -32.32 -18.62
C ARG A 34 21.58 -33.79 -18.39
N GLY A 35 20.33 -34.13 -18.73
CA GLY A 35 19.75 -35.45 -18.54
C GLY A 35 19.11 -35.68 -17.15
N ASP A 36 19.04 -34.64 -16.31
CA ASP A 36 18.37 -34.72 -15.01
C ASP A 36 16.84 -34.68 -15.18
N TYR A 37 16.15 -35.37 -14.29
CA TYR A 37 14.68 -35.39 -14.32
C TYR A 37 14.07 -34.06 -13.90
N VAL A 38 13.03 -33.62 -14.61
CA VAL A 38 12.35 -32.34 -14.30
C VAL A 38 10.96 -32.63 -13.72
N PRO A 39 10.77 -32.47 -12.40
CA PRO A 39 9.47 -32.63 -11.76
C PRO A 39 8.59 -31.39 -11.99
N GLY A 40 7.25 -31.58 -11.90
CA GLY A 40 6.31 -30.48 -11.95
C GLY A 40 6.14 -29.81 -13.32
N VAL A 41 6.62 -30.45 -14.39
CA VAL A 41 6.43 -29.96 -15.77
C VAL A 41 4.97 -30.09 -16.15
N SER A 42 4.36 -29.03 -16.62
CA SER A 42 3.01 -29.05 -17.19
C SER A 42 3.01 -29.64 -18.59
N VAL A 43 2.19 -30.62 -18.82
CA VAL A 43 1.97 -31.27 -20.12
C VAL A 43 0.50 -31.11 -20.48
N LEU A 44 0.19 -30.26 -21.45
CA LEU A 44 -1.19 -29.90 -21.86
C LEU A 44 -1.45 -30.37 -23.28
N VAL A 45 -2.69 -30.80 -23.55
CA VAL A 45 -3.15 -30.98 -24.94
C VAL A 45 -3.50 -29.62 -25.51
N LYS A 46 -2.84 -29.22 -26.59
CA LYS A 46 -3.02 -27.91 -27.24
C LYS A 46 -4.49 -27.65 -27.57
N GLY A 47 -4.98 -26.46 -27.19
CA GLY A 47 -6.36 -26.05 -27.41
C GLY A 47 -7.38 -26.66 -26.44
N THR A 48 -6.94 -27.31 -25.36
CA THR A 48 -7.80 -27.87 -24.33
C THR A 48 -7.33 -27.50 -22.92
N THR A 49 -8.16 -27.74 -21.91
CA THR A 49 -7.79 -27.64 -20.49
C THR A 49 -7.25 -28.95 -19.90
N ARG A 50 -7.07 -29.99 -20.74
CA ARG A 50 -6.62 -31.30 -20.29
C ARG A 50 -5.10 -31.37 -20.27
N GLY A 51 -4.58 -31.74 -19.11
CA GLY A 51 -3.14 -31.86 -18.89
C GLY A 51 -2.81 -32.77 -17.72
N SER A 52 -1.53 -32.99 -17.56
CA SER A 52 -0.91 -33.71 -16.45
C SER A 52 0.37 -32.98 -16.06
N SER A 53 0.89 -33.25 -14.86
CA SER A 53 2.21 -32.78 -14.44
C SER A 53 3.16 -33.97 -14.24
N THR A 54 4.47 -33.72 -14.41
CA THR A 54 5.47 -34.75 -14.13
C THR A 54 5.66 -34.97 -12.63
N ASP A 55 5.88 -36.22 -12.25
CA ASP A 55 6.25 -36.63 -10.89
C ASP A 55 7.72 -36.28 -10.54
N SER A 56 8.20 -36.72 -9.35
CA SER A 56 9.57 -36.49 -8.87
C SER A 56 10.65 -37.13 -9.74
N LEU A 57 10.30 -38.10 -10.58
CA LEU A 57 11.18 -38.78 -11.52
C LEU A 57 10.99 -38.33 -12.97
N GLY A 58 10.25 -37.23 -13.17
CA GLY A 58 9.98 -36.64 -14.47
C GLY A 58 8.97 -37.41 -15.32
N TYR A 59 8.25 -38.41 -14.77
CA TYR A 59 7.23 -39.13 -15.53
C TYR A 59 5.87 -38.40 -15.52
N PHE A 60 5.18 -38.49 -16.66
CA PHE A 60 3.79 -38.06 -16.77
C PHE A 60 2.95 -39.12 -17.46
N THR A 61 1.66 -39.09 -17.16
CA THR A 61 0.63 -39.89 -17.80
C THR A 61 -0.56 -39.01 -18.06
N LEU A 62 -1.02 -38.98 -19.30
CA LEU A 62 -2.12 -38.15 -19.76
C LEU A 62 -3.18 -39.00 -20.46
N VAL A 63 -4.42 -38.92 -20.02
CA VAL A 63 -5.56 -39.58 -20.65
C VAL A 63 -6.18 -38.60 -21.64
N VAL A 64 -6.26 -39.04 -22.91
CA VAL A 64 -6.77 -38.22 -24.01
C VAL A 64 -8.02 -38.86 -24.63
N ASN A 65 -9.01 -38.02 -24.91
CA ASN A 65 -10.26 -38.44 -25.56
C ASN A 65 -10.38 -37.92 -27.00
N GLN A 66 -9.24 -37.52 -27.59
CA GLN A 66 -9.16 -36.98 -28.96
C GLN A 66 -8.51 -38.02 -29.89
N LYS A 67 -8.85 -37.94 -31.16
CA LYS A 67 -8.20 -38.76 -32.21
C LYS A 67 -6.79 -38.20 -32.47
N PHE A 68 -5.82 -39.08 -32.64
CA PHE A 68 -4.49 -38.71 -33.07
C PHE A 68 -4.46 -38.23 -34.53
N PRO A 69 -3.51 -37.33 -34.91
CA PRO A 69 -2.46 -36.76 -34.09
C PRO A 69 -2.94 -35.67 -33.12
N ILE A 70 -2.30 -35.57 -31.95
CA ILE A 70 -2.51 -34.51 -30.97
C ILE A 70 -1.22 -33.74 -30.77
N HIS A 71 -1.32 -32.47 -30.42
CA HIS A 71 -0.18 -31.64 -30.06
C HIS A 71 -0.15 -31.47 -28.53
N LEU A 72 0.99 -31.77 -27.92
CA LEU A 72 1.25 -31.52 -26.50
C LEU A 72 2.09 -30.26 -26.38
N VAL A 73 1.67 -29.36 -25.50
CA VAL A 73 2.45 -28.21 -25.08
C VAL A 73 3.08 -28.56 -23.72
N ILE A 74 4.40 -28.58 -23.69
CA ILE A 74 5.20 -28.91 -22.52
C ILE A 74 5.87 -27.64 -22.02
N SER A 75 5.55 -27.25 -20.79
CA SER A 75 6.09 -26.03 -20.19
C SER A 75 6.50 -26.24 -18.75
N SER A 76 7.61 -25.66 -18.38
CA SER A 76 8.11 -25.62 -17.00
C SER A 76 8.90 -24.34 -16.77
N ILE A 77 8.88 -23.87 -15.53
CA ILE A 77 9.63 -22.66 -15.16
C ILE A 77 11.12 -22.96 -15.27
N GLY A 78 11.84 -22.08 -15.97
CA GLY A 78 13.29 -22.25 -16.22
C GLY A 78 13.63 -23.00 -17.51
N PHE A 79 12.63 -23.45 -18.26
CA PHE A 79 12.81 -24.19 -19.51
C PHE A 79 12.00 -23.54 -20.65
N GLY A 80 12.47 -23.71 -21.87
CA GLY A 80 11.74 -23.31 -23.07
C GLY A 80 10.48 -24.15 -23.25
N GLU A 81 9.36 -23.48 -23.59
CA GLU A 81 8.14 -24.19 -23.99
C GLU A 81 8.40 -24.99 -25.26
N GLN A 82 7.93 -26.22 -25.28
CA GLN A 82 8.11 -27.13 -26.40
C GLN A 82 6.76 -27.69 -26.83
N GLU A 83 6.49 -27.70 -28.14
CA GLU A 83 5.34 -28.36 -28.74
C GLU A 83 5.75 -29.66 -29.43
N ILE A 84 5.07 -30.76 -29.13
CA ILE A 84 5.35 -32.08 -29.66
C ILE A 84 4.11 -32.68 -30.29
N GLU A 85 4.20 -33.16 -31.53
CA GLU A 85 3.14 -33.94 -32.17
C GLU A 85 3.21 -35.40 -31.72
N VAL A 86 2.11 -35.92 -31.21
CA VAL A 86 1.95 -37.33 -30.79
C VAL A 86 1.00 -38.01 -31.75
N ARG A 87 1.46 -39.08 -32.40
CA ARG A 87 0.73 -39.76 -33.48
C ARG A 87 -0.01 -41.02 -33.07
N ASN A 88 0.26 -41.57 -31.87
CA ASN A 88 -0.40 -42.79 -31.38
C ASN A 88 -0.47 -42.81 -29.85
N SER A 89 -1.29 -43.71 -29.31
CA SER A 89 -1.59 -43.81 -27.87
C SER A 89 -0.53 -44.49 -27.01
N ASN A 90 0.44 -45.18 -27.59
CA ASN A 90 1.44 -45.97 -26.82
C ASN A 90 2.83 -45.31 -26.82
N SER A 91 2.90 -43.99 -26.90
CA SER A 91 4.17 -43.28 -26.99
C SER A 91 4.80 -43.14 -25.61
N ASN A 92 5.87 -43.87 -25.36
CA ASN A 92 6.77 -43.59 -24.23
C ASN A 92 7.69 -42.43 -24.67
N LEU A 93 7.18 -41.20 -24.52
CA LEU A 93 7.83 -40.00 -25.01
C LEU A 93 9.05 -39.68 -24.12
N ARG A 94 10.20 -39.41 -24.73
CA ARG A 94 11.31 -38.79 -24.04
C ARG A 94 11.42 -37.35 -24.52
N ILE A 95 11.16 -36.41 -23.59
CA ILE A 95 11.09 -35.01 -23.87
C ILE A 95 12.28 -34.36 -23.18
N GLN A 96 13.11 -33.67 -23.95
CA GLN A 96 14.24 -32.93 -23.40
C GLN A 96 13.93 -31.44 -23.48
N LEU A 97 13.78 -30.81 -22.31
CA LEU A 97 13.60 -29.36 -22.22
C LEU A 97 14.96 -28.68 -22.17
N SER A 98 15.15 -27.70 -23.03
CA SER A 98 16.33 -26.84 -22.99
C SER A 98 16.21 -25.83 -21.86
N THR A 99 17.26 -25.74 -21.04
CA THR A 99 17.34 -24.70 -20.00
C THR A 99 17.37 -23.34 -20.69
N GLN A 100 16.36 -22.54 -20.42
CA GLN A 100 16.28 -21.18 -20.93
C GLN A 100 16.62 -20.21 -19.81
N SER A 101 17.66 -19.41 -19.99
CA SER A 101 17.92 -18.29 -19.10
C SER A 101 16.78 -17.27 -19.28
N TYR A 102 15.82 -17.30 -18.39
CA TYR A 102 14.67 -16.38 -18.41
C TYR A 102 15.11 -14.90 -18.44
N LEU A 103 16.24 -14.58 -17.81
CA LEU A 103 16.77 -13.22 -17.75
C LEU A 103 17.22 -12.70 -19.14
N ALA A 104 17.76 -13.54 -19.99
CA ALA A 104 18.27 -13.10 -21.30
C ALA A 104 17.16 -12.70 -22.29
N ASN A 105 15.97 -13.29 -22.17
CA ASN A 105 14.80 -13.01 -23.02
C ASN A 105 13.66 -12.29 -22.30
N ALA A 106 13.84 -11.92 -21.03
CA ALA A 106 12.83 -11.18 -20.27
C ALA A 106 12.59 -9.81 -20.94
N ILE A 107 11.34 -9.54 -21.27
CA ILE A 107 10.92 -8.23 -21.77
C ILE A 107 10.60 -7.35 -20.58
N VAL A 108 11.08 -6.12 -20.61
CA VAL A 108 10.81 -5.07 -19.62
C VAL A 108 10.26 -3.84 -20.34
N VAL A 109 9.41 -3.09 -19.67
CA VAL A 109 8.73 -1.90 -20.24
C VAL A 109 9.23 -0.63 -19.57
N THR A 110 9.78 -0.75 -18.37
CA THR A 110 10.11 0.37 -17.51
C THR A 110 11.33 1.18 -17.97
N ALA A 111 12.25 0.57 -18.72
CA ALA A 111 13.50 1.25 -19.15
C ALA A 111 13.28 2.34 -20.19
N SER A 112 12.36 2.11 -21.12
CA SER A 112 12.18 2.99 -22.29
C SER A 112 10.71 3.35 -22.54
N ARG A 113 9.78 2.99 -21.61
CA ARG A 113 8.32 3.03 -21.81
C ARG A 113 7.82 2.14 -22.96
N TYR A 114 8.68 1.29 -23.49
CA TYR A 114 8.45 0.38 -24.58
C TYR A 114 9.02 -1.01 -24.24
N GLY A 115 8.40 -2.07 -24.76
CA GLY A 115 8.85 -3.44 -24.49
C GLY A 115 10.22 -3.74 -25.12
N GLU A 116 11.25 -3.84 -24.30
CA GLU A 116 12.60 -4.18 -24.74
C GLU A 116 13.16 -5.38 -23.96
N LYS A 117 14.20 -6.02 -24.51
CA LYS A 117 14.87 -7.10 -23.78
C LYS A 117 15.66 -6.52 -22.60
N LEU A 118 15.53 -7.11 -21.43
CA LEU A 118 16.22 -6.71 -20.20
C LEU A 118 17.74 -6.49 -20.43
N MET A 119 18.38 -7.39 -21.17
CA MET A 119 19.82 -7.34 -21.47
C MET A 119 20.22 -6.22 -22.43
N ARG A 120 19.28 -5.55 -23.09
CA ARG A 120 19.52 -4.39 -23.96
C ARG A 120 19.19 -3.07 -23.30
N SER A 121 18.58 -3.12 -22.11
CA SER A 121 18.20 -1.93 -21.38
C SER A 121 19.43 -1.08 -21.03
N PRO A 122 19.42 0.23 -21.29
CA PRO A 122 20.50 1.13 -20.94
C PRO A 122 20.55 1.44 -19.44
N VAL A 123 19.52 1.05 -18.68
CA VAL A 123 19.41 1.24 -17.22
C VAL A 123 19.29 -0.10 -16.53
N THR A 124 19.78 -0.17 -15.29
CA THR A 124 19.63 -1.36 -14.46
C THR A 124 18.14 -1.53 -14.11
N ILE A 125 17.58 -2.68 -14.46
CA ILE A 125 16.23 -3.07 -14.07
C ILE A 125 16.32 -4.42 -13.38
N GLU A 126 15.72 -4.49 -12.21
CA GLU A 126 15.49 -5.75 -11.50
C GLU A 126 14.06 -6.19 -11.77
N LYS A 127 13.89 -7.45 -12.17
CA LYS A 127 12.57 -8.02 -12.44
C LYS A 127 12.29 -9.16 -11.49
N LEU A 128 11.27 -8.98 -10.66
CA LEU A 128 10.67 -10.03 -9.86
C LEU A 128 9.52 -10.64 -10.67
N ASP A 129 9.66 -11.90 -10.99
CA ASP A 129 8.59 -12.66 -11.64
C ASP A 129 7.60 -13.23 -10.61
N ILE A 130 6.55 -13.86 -11.11
CA ILE A 130 5.50 -14.48 -10.28
C ILE A 130 6.04 -15.54 -9.32
N ARG A 131 7.15 -16.19 -9.67
CA ARG A 131 7.80 -17.21 -8.83
C ARG A 131 8.49 -16.56 -7.64
N GLY A 132 9.33 -15.55 -7.87
CA GLY A 132 10.01 -14.81 -6.81
C GLY A 132 9.02 -14.18 -5.83
N LEU A 133 7.87 -13.70 -6.33
CA LEU A 133 6.79 -13.17 -5.47
C LEU A 133 6.15 -14.25 -4.60
N LYS A 134 5.90 -15.45 -5.15
CA LYS A 134 5.23 -16.56 -4.42
C LYS A 134 6.16 -17.30 -3.46
N GLU A 135 7.45 -17.38 -3.74
CA GLU A 135 8.43 -18.06 -2.91
C GLU A 135 8.86 -17.26 -1.68
N THR A 136 8.47 -15.98 -1.63
CA THR A 136 8.75 -15.13 -0.44
C THR A 136 7.80 -15.51 0.70
N PRO A 137 8.31 -16.02 1.82
CA PRO A 137 7.50 -16.44 2.97
C PRO A 137 7.05 -15.21 3.78
N SER A 138 6.10 -14.47 3.26
CA SER A 138 5.62 -13.22 3.84
C SER A 138 4.10 -13.10 3.77
N ALA A 139 3.53 -12.34 4.69
CA ALA A 139 2.10 -12.04 4.70
C ALA A 139 1.69 -11.20 3.48
N SER A 140 2.59 -10.39 2.94
CA SER A 140 2.34 -9.52 1.78
C SER A 140 3.38 -9.76 0.69
N PHE A 141 2.95 -9.88 -0.56
CA PHE A 141 3.86 -9.97 -1.72
C PHE A 141 4.81 -8.76 -1.84
N TYR A 142 4.43 -7.62 -1.26
CA TYR A 142 5.30 -6.43 -1.23
C TYR A 142 6.60 -6.66 -0.48
N ASP A 143 6.64 -7.58 0.46
CA ASP A 143 7.88 -7.91 1.19
C ASP A 143 8.93 -8.55 0.28
N ALA A 144 8.50 -9.19 -0.81
CA ALA A 144 9.39 -9.72 -1.82
C ALA A 144 10.27 -8.64 -2.46
N LEU A 145 9.80 -7.39 -2.51
CA LEU A 145 10.59 -6.26 -3.03
C LEU A 145 11.84 -6.00 -2.19
N GLY A 146 11.82 -6.33 -0.89
CA GLY A 146 12.99 -6.24 -0.01
C GLY A 146 14.10 -7.24 -0.34
N ASN A 147 13.82 -8.28 -1.13
CA ASN A 147 14.81 -9.26 -1.61
C ASN A 147 15.57 -8.75 -2.85
N VAL A 148 15.13 -7.64 -3.43
CA VAL A 148 15.78 -7.05 -4.60
C VAL A 148 17.00 -6.25 -4.16
N THR A 149 18.12 -6.44 -4.84
CA THR A 149 19.38 -5.77 -4.51
C THR A 149 19.23 -4.25 -4.52
N GLY A 150 19.61 -3.61 -3.41
CA GLY A 150 19.57 -2.15 -3.27
C GLY A 150 18.17 -1.58 -2.99
N VAL A 151 17.16 -2.42 -2.76
CA VAL A 151 15.83 -2.01 -2.32
C VAL A 151 15.69 -2.18 -0.81
N GLN A 152 15.17 -1.17 -0.16
CA GLN A 152 14.80 -1.18 1.26
C GLN A 152 13.32 -0.87 1.39
N LEU A 153 12.64 -1.55 2.31
CA LEU A 153 11.23 -1.33 2.59
C LEU A 153 11.07 -0.62 3.92
N THR A 154 10.31 0.46 3.92
CA THR A 154 9.79 1.06 5.15
C THR A 154 8.35 0.61 5.33
N THR A 155 8.09 -0.08 6.43
CA THR A 155 6.74 -0.54 6.77
C THR A 155 6.09 0.49 7.68
N SER A 156 5.07 1.17 7.16
CA SER A 156 4.36 2.24 7.88
C SER A 156 3.04 1.77 8.49
N SER A 157 2.51 0.63 8.04
CA SER A 157 1.27 0.00 8.52
C SER A 157 1.18 -1.42 7.94
N LEU A 158 0.22 -2.22 8.36
CA LEU A 158 -0.07 -3.53 7.75
C LEU A 158 -0.29 -3.43 6.23
N THR A 159 -0.93 -2.33 5.79
CA THR A 159 -1.30 -2.12 4.39
C THR A 159 -0.35 -1.20 3.64
N PHE A 160 0.57 -0.52 4.35
CA PHE A 160 1.49 0.44 3.75
C PHE A 160 2.93 0.00 3.85
N LYS A 161 3.53 -0.26 2.71
CA LYS A 161 4.97 -0.50 2.58
C LYS A 161 5.51 0.37 1.46
N VAL A 162 6.53 1.14 1.78
CA VAL A 162 7.13 2.10 0.86
C VAL A 162 8.53 1.63 0.48
N PRO A 163 8.78 1.32 -0.80
CA PRO A 163 10.12 1.00 -1.26
C PRO A 163 11.00 2.25 -1.34
N ASN A 164 12.27 2.02 -1.11
CA ASN A 164 13.36 2.98 -1.30
C ASN A 164 14.49 2.30 -2.02
N THR A 165 15.29 3.03 -2.78
CA THR A 165 16.47 2.47 -3.42
C THR A 165 17.74 3.22 -3.06
N ARG A 166 18.88 2.50 -3.10
CA ARG A 166 20.23 3.06 -2.92
C ARG A 166 20.44 3.81 -1.60
N GLY A 167 19.78 3.39 -0.53
CA GLY A 167 20.01 3.93 0.81
C GLY A 167 19.37 5.28 1.14
N PHE A 168 18.58 5.87 0.24
CA PHE A 168 17.83 7.11 0.51
C PHE A 168 16.52 6.81 1.23
N ASN A 169 16.62 6.14 2.38
CA ASN A 169 15.46 5.68 3.13
C ASN A 169 14.81 6.82 3.91
N VAL A 170 13.61 7.21 3.49
CA VAL A 170 12.72 8.11 4.22
C VAL A 170 11.34 7.46 4.35
N PRO A 171 10.65 7.58 5.51
CA PRO A 171 9.37 6.92 5.73
C PRO A 171 8.30 7.25 4.67
N ASN A 172 8.35 8.47 4.13
CA ASN A 172 7.42 8.97 3.11
C ASN A 172 8.17 9.24 1.81
N ASN A 173 8.67 8.21 1.15
CA ASN A 173 9.45 8.42 -0.06
C ASN A 173 8.58 8.83 -1.25
N PHE A 174 8.15 10.10 -1.28
CA PHE A 174 7.45 10.70 -2.43
C PHE A 174 8.33 10.82 -3.70
N ARG A 175 9.63 10.53 -3.56
CA ARG A 175 10.60 10.53 -4.67
C ARG A 175 10.78 9.15 -5.31
N PHE A 176 10.10 8.14 -4.80
CA PHE A 176 10.03 6.81 -5.40
C PHE A 176 8.68 6.64 -6.07
N MET A 177 8.69 6.51 -7.40
CA MET A 177 7.46 6.37 -8.18
C MET A 177 6.96 4.93 -8.14
N GLN A 178 5.68 4.76 -7.86
CA GLN A 178 5.01 3.46 -8.00
C GLN A 178 3.99 3.52 -9.13
N MET A 179 4.07 2.55 -10.02
CA MET A 179 3.14 2.42 -11.13
C MET A 179 2.48 1.04 -11.15
N VAL A 180 1.31 0.97 -11.76
CA VAL A 180 0.62 -0.27 -12.09
C VAL A 180 0.21 -0.21 -13.55
N ASP A 181 0.79 -1.07 -14.39
CA ASP A 181 0.61 -1.06 -15.85
C ASP A 181 0.80 0.35 -16.44
N GLY A 182 1.85 1.06 -15.98
CA GLY A 182 2.19 2.40 -16.42
C GLY A 182 1.31 3.53 -15.87
N VAL A 183 0.33 3.26 -15.03
CA VAL A 183 -0.44 4.29 -14.31
C VAL A 183 0.29 4.68 -13.04
N ASP A 184 0.57 5.95 -12.85
CA ASP A 184 1.07 6.49 -11.59
C ASP A 184 -0.02 6.34 -10.51
N VAL A 185 0.29 5.55 -9.47
CA VAL A 185 -0.62 5.30 -8.35
C VAL A 185 -0.25 6.10 -7.10
N GLN A 186 0.62 7.06 -7.24
CA GLN A 186 0.96 7.97 -6.17
C GLN A 186 -0.21 8.93 -5.90
N ALA A 187 -0.63 9.01 -4.66
CA ALA A 187 -1.66 9.95 -4.24
C ALA A 187 -1.13 11.39 -4.33
N ALA A 188 -1.76 12.22 -5.14
CA ALA A 188 -1.26 13.57 -5.45
C ALA A 188 -1.23 14.48 -4.21
N THR A 189 -2.21 14.37 -3.32
CA THR A 189 -2.32 15.21 -2.12
C THR A 189 -1.71 14.59 -0.88
N LEU A 190 -1.81 13.28 -0.70
CA LEU A 190 -1.11 12.58 0.38
C LEU A 190 0.42 12.62 0.18
N GLY A 191 0.87 12.80 -1.06
CA GLY A 191 2.28 12.92 -1.41
C GLY A 191 3.09 11.65 -1.11
N VAL A 192 2.43 10.48 -1.11
CA VAL A 192 3.06 9.20 -0.81
C VAL A 192 2.61 8.14 -1.81
N PRO A 193 3.50 7.22 -2.15
CA PRO A 193 3.08 6.04 -2.89
C PRO A 193 2.17 5.20 -1.99
N LEU A 194 0.95 4.97 -2.42
CA LEU A 194 -0.04 4.17 -1.68
C LEU A 194 0.20 2.67 -1.84
N GLY A 195 1.21 2.30 -2.59
CA GLY A 195 1.82 0.98 -2.68
C GLY A 195 0.83 -0.17 -2.76
N ASN A 196 0.86 -1.00 -1.74
CA ASN A 196 0.00 -2.18 -1.65
C ASN A 196 -1.48 -1.84 -1.43
N ALA A 197 -1.80 -0.64 -0.98
CA ALA A 197 -3.18 -0.29 -0.62
C ALA A 197 -4.11 -0.13 -1.83
N ILE A 198 -3.59 0.25 -3.00
CA ILE A 198 -4.36 0.48 -4.23
C ILE A 198 -3.89 -0.35 -5.43
N GLY A 199 -2.82 -1.08 -5.29
CA GLY A 199 -2.28 -1.92 -6.37
C GLY A 199 -3.21 -3.10 -6.71
N PRO A 200 -2.85 -3.90 -7.71
CA PRO A 200 -3.56 -5.12 -8.05
C PRO A 200 -3.54 -6.11 -6.89
N THR A 201 -4.44 -7.08 -6.94
CA THR A 201 -4.37 -8.22 -6.03
C THR A 201 -3.13 -9.07 -6.36
N GLU A 202 -2.58 -9.78 -5.39
CA GLU A 202 -1.46 -10.71 -5.60
C GLU A 202 -1.75 -11.73 -6.73
N LEU A 203 -3.00 -12.15 -6.85
CA LEU A 203 -3.43 -13.10 -7.89
C LEU A 203 -3.29 -12.55 -9.32
N ASP A 204 -3.35 -11.22 -9.50
CA ASP A 204 -3.30 -10.59 -10.81
C ASP A 204 -1.89 -10.06 -11.18
N ILE A 205 -0.90 -10.17 -10.31
CA ILE A 205 0.47 -9.73 -10.63
C ILE A 205 1.17 -10.77 -11.48
N GLN A 206 1.74 -10.33 -12.60
CA GLN A 206 2.61 -11.12 -13.46
C GLN A 206 4.07 -10.94 -13.08
N SER A 207 4.50 -9.69 -12.89
CA SER A 207 5.86 -9.34 -12.48
C SER A 207 5.92 -7.94 -11.90
N VAL A 208 7.01 -7.65 -11.19
CA VAL A 208 7.34 -6.30 -10.75
C VAL A 208 8.68 -5.91 -11.35
N GLU A 209 8.72 -4.80 -12.04
CA GLU A 209 9.94 -4.20 -12.58
C GLU A 209 10.37 -3.06 -11.66
N ILE A 210 11.62 -3.09 -11.22
CA ILE A 210 12.19 -2.07 -10.32
C ILE A 210 13.39 -1.46 -11.02
N THR A 211 13.39 -0.14 -11.14
CA THR A 211 14.53 0.63 -11.63
C THR A 211 15.13 1.38 -10.45
N PRO A 212 16.27 0.93 -9.90
CA PRO A 212 16.95 1.64 -8.81
C PRO A 212 17.58 2.94 -9.29
N GLY A 213 17.37 4.02 -8.55
CA GLY A 213 17.94 5.33 -8.86
C GLY A 213 17.09 6.19 -9.80
N ALA A 214 17.68 7.23 -10.36
CA ALA A 214 16.94 8.24 -11.10
C ALA A 214 16.37 7.73 -12.43
N SER A 215 15.05 7.87 -12.60
CA SER A 215 14.30 7.61 -13.84
C SER A 215 13.50 8.84 -14.29
N SER A 216 13.82 10.00 -13.72
CA SER A 216 13.06 11.24 -13.90
C SER A 216 13.07 11.76 -15.34
N ALA A 217 14.08 11.46 -16.13
CA ALA A 217 14.15 11.85 -17.55
C ALA A 217 12.97 11.31 -18.37
N LEU A 218 12.49 10.11 -18.02
CA LEU A 218 11.36 9.45 -18.71
C LEU A 218 10.03 9.60 -17.95
N TYR A 219 10.08 9.65 -16.61
CA TYR A 219 8.89 9.51 -15.78
C TYR A 219 8.53 10.76 -14.95
N GLY A 220 9.39 11.80 -15.01
CA GLY A 220 9.15 13.07 -14.34
C GLY A 220 9.65 13.12 -12.89
N MET A 221 9.30 14.19 -12.18
CA MET A 221 9.95 14.59 -10.92
C MET A 221 9.87 13.55 -9.78
N ASN A 222 8.84 12.71 -9.75
CA ASN A 222 8.66 11.75 -8.66
C ASN A 222 9.53 10.49 -8.79
N ALA A 223 10.24 10.30 -9.91
CA ALA A 223 11.11 9.15 -10.15
C ALA A 223 12.60 9.45 -9.90
N ILE A 224 12.92 10.20 -8.84
CA ILE A 224 14.30 10.59 -8.50
C ILE A 224 15.04 9.50 -7.73
N ASN A 225 14.35 8.81 -6.83
CA ASN A 225 14.93 7.77 -5.96
C ASN A 225 14.61 6.35 -6.46
N GLY A 226 14.20 6.21 -7.69
CA GLY A 226 13.81 4.94 -8.26
C GLY A 226 12.33 4.84 -8.57
N MET A 227 11.97 3.72 -9.15
CA MET A 227 10.58 3.42 -9.47
C MET A 227 10.31 1.93 -9.47
N SER A 228 9.05 1.57 -9.27
CA SER A 228 8.53 0.23 -9.49
C SER A 228 7.32 0.27 -10.41
N ASN A 229 7.21 -0.70 -11.30
CA ASN A 229 6.04 -0.90 -12.14
C ASN A 229 5.52 -2.33 -11.95
N LEU A 230 4.32 -2.44 -11.41
CA LEU A 230 3.63 -3.71 -11.24
C LEU A 230 2.91 -4.03 -12.56
N ILE A 231 3.30 -5.11 -13.19
CA ILE A 231 2.69 -5.59 -14.43
C ILE A 231 1.63 -6.62 -14.08
N THR A 232 0.41 -6.39 -14.54
CA THR A 232 -0.71 -7.29 -14.29
C THR A 232 -0.84 -8.37 -15.37
N LYS A 233 -1.48 -9.47 -15.02
CA LYS A 233 -1.73 -10.60 -15.92
C LYS A 233 -2.68 -10.20 -17.05
N ASN A 234 -2.27 -10.44 -18.30
CA ASN A 234 -3.13 -10.25 -19.46
C ASN A 234 -4.18 -11.38 -19.51
N PRO A 235 -5.49 -11.07 -19.65
CA PRO A 235 -6.55 -12.08 -19.62
C PRO A 235 -6.51 -13.04 -20.82
N PHE A 236 -5.88 -12.70 -21.95
CA PHE A 236 -5.68 -13.62 -23.07
C PHE A 236 -4.65 -14.72 -22.77
N GLN A 237 -3.75 -14.50 -21.81
CA GLN A 237 -2.68 -15.44 -21.46
C GLN A 237 -2.97 -16.20 -20.16
N TYR A 238 -3.72 -15.57 -19.25
CA TYR A 238 -3.97 -16.08 -17.91
C TYR A 238 -5.48 -16.13 -17.66
N GLU A 239 -6.13 -17.12 -18.26
CA GLU A 239 -7.55 -17.38 -18.09
C GLU A 239 -7.85 -18.18 -16.81
N GLY A 240 -9.12 -18.22 -16.43
CA GLY A 240 -9.66 -19.06 -15.37
C GLY A 240 -9.82 -18.35 -14.03
N LEU A 241 -10.22 -19.14 -13.04
CA LEU A 241 -10.49 -18.74 -11.67
C LEU A 241 -9.28 -18.99 -10.79
N SER A 242 -8.90 -18.00 -9.99
CA SER A 242 -7.90 -18.14 -8.93
C SER A 242 -8.47 -17.56 -7.63
N VAL A 243 -8.28 -18.27 -6.53
CA VAL A 243 -8.76 -17.85 -5.20
C VAL A 243 -7.69 -18.16 -4.17
N TYR A 244 -7.52 -17.29 -3.17
CA TYR A 244 -6.84 -17.65 -1.95
C TYR A 244 -7.57 -17.08 -0.72
N GLN A 245 -7.33 -17.74 0.42
CA GLN A 245 -7.70 -17.27 1.74
C GLN A 245 -6.46 -17.38 2.63
N LYS A 246 -6.02 -16.26 3.20
CA LYS A 246 -4.98 -16.20 4.23
C LYS A 246 -5.63 -15.96 5.58
N LEU A 247 -5.23 -16.73 6.57
CA LEU A 247 -5.65 -16.59 7.97
C LEU A 247 -4.40 -16.53 8.83
N GLY A 248 -4.40 -15.63 9.80
CA GLY A 248 -3.29 -15.46 10.70
C GLY A 248 -3.69 -14.67 11.94
N PHE A 249 -2.70 -14.39 12.77
CA PHE A 249 -2.86 -13.58 13.96
C PHE A 249 -1.72 -12.57 14.04
N ASN A 250 -2.01 -11.40 14.52
CA ASN A 250 -1.04 -10.40 14.93
C ASN A 250 -1.21 -10.07 16.42
N HIS A 251 -0.30 -9.27 17.00
CA HIS A 251 -0.22 -9.01 18.43
C HIS A 251 -0.04 -10.30 19.27
N VAL A 252 0.78 -11.23 18.77
CA VAL A 252 1.04 -12.53 19.44
C VAL A 252 1.80 -12.38 20.75
N ASP A 253 2.50 -11.27 20.95
CA ASP A 253 3.20 -10.90 22.19
C ASP A 253 2.26 -10.31 23.26
N GLY A 254 1.02 -9.98 22.89
CA GLY A 254 0.04 -9.37 23.78
C GLY A 254 0.34 -7.94 24.21
N ILE A 255 1.40 -7.30 23.66
CA ILE A 255 1.78 -5.94 24.01
C ILE A 255 0.81 -4.94 23.38
N GLY A 256 0.19 -4.11 24.24
CA GLY A 256 -0.74 -3.06 23.82
C GLY A 256 -2.12 -3.53 23.42
N LYS A 257 -2.26 -4.74 22.86
CA LYS A 257 -3.54 -5.36 22.47
C LYS A 257 -3.47 -6.89 22.58
N PRO A 258 -4.60 -7.55 22.85
CA PRO A 258 -4.63 -9.02 22.81
C PRO A 258 -4.45 -9.53 21.39
N LEU A 259 -4.15 -10.82 21.28
CA LEU A 259 -4.07 -11.56 20.02
C LEU A 259 -5.22 -11.19 19.09
N SER A 260 -4.90 -10.69 17.91
CA SER A 260 -5.89 -10.16 16.97
C SER A 260 -5.89 -10.97 15.67
N PRO A 261 -7.05 -11.33 15.13
CA PRO A 261 -7.13 -12.06 13.88
C PRO A 261 -6.71 -11.17 12.70
N LEU A 262 -5.97 -11.78 11.76
CA LEU A 262 -5.63 -11.23 10.46
C LEU A 262 -6.21 -12.12 9.38
N THR A 263 -7.00 -11.57 8.48
CA THR A 263 -7.59 -12.31 7.37
C THR A 263 -7.45 -11.55 6.08
N GLU A 264 -7.12 -12.27 5.01
CA GLU A 264 -7.10 -11.73 3.65
C GLU A 264 -7.69 -12.77 2.70
N MET A 265 -8.63 -12.36 1.87
CA MET A 265 -9.14 -13.16 0.77
C MET A 265 -8.96 -12.43 -0.55
N ALA A 266 -8.72 -13.18 -1.61
CA ALA A 266 -8.74 -12.63 -2.96
C ALA A 266 -9.32 -13.63 -3.96
N ILE A 267 -9.96 -13.07 -4.98
CA ILE A 267 -10.55 -13.80 -6.10
C ILE A 267 -10.13 -13.08 -7.38
N ARG A 268 -9.70 -13.85 -8.36
CA ARG A 268 -9.43 -13.40 -9.72
C ARG A 268 -10.16 -14.33 -10.70
N TYR A 269 -10.88 -13.75 -11.65
CA TYR A 269 -11.45 -14.48 -12.78
C TYR A 269 -11.12 -13.76 -14.08
N ALA A 270 -10.72 -14.52 -15.10
CA ALA A 270 -10.46 -14.00 -16.42
C ALA A 270 -10.91 -14.99 -17.48
N GLN A 271 -11.42 -14.47 -18.59
CA GLN A 271 -11.90 -15.26 -19.72
C GLN A 271 -11.59 -14.54 -21.03
N ALA A 272 -11.14 -15.31 -22.01
CA ALA A 272 -10.99 -14.85 -23.40
C ALA A 272 -11.99 -15.54 -24.33
N PHE A 273 -12.38 -14.83 -25.37
CA PHE A 273 -13.31 -15.28 -26.39
C PHE A 273 -12.69 -15.11 -27.77
N ASN A 274 -12.56 -16.21 -28.50
CA ASN A 274 -12.04 -16.26 -29.87
C ASN A 274 -10.73 -15.50 -30.08
N ASN A 275 -9.90 -15.40 -29.04
CA ASN A 275 -8.64 -14.63 -29.04
C ASN A 275 -8.82 -13.17 -29.50
N ARG A 276 -10.01 -12.62 -29.39
CA ARG A 276 -10.36 -11.28 -29.88
C ARG A 276 -10.90 -10.36 -28.79
N PHE A 277 -11.65 -10.88 -27.86
CA PHE A 277 -12.17 -10.17 -26.69
C PHE A 277 -11.80 -10.93 -25.42
N ALA A 278 -11.40 -10.23 -24.38
CA ALA A 278 -11.17 -10.82 -23.08
C ALA A 278 -11.53 -9.85 -21.96
N PHE A 279 -11.84 -10.38 -20.81
CA PHE A 279 -12.03 -9.59 -19.60
C PHE A 279 -11.37 -10.25 -18.40
N LYS A 280 -11.11 -9.44 -17.39
CA LYS A 280 -10.72 -9.92 -16.06
C LYS A 280 -11.41 -9.09 -14.97
N ILE A 281 -11.67 -9.76 -13.84
CA ILE A 281 -12.23 -9.15 -12.63
C ILE A 281 -11.44 -9.68 -11.44
N ASN A 282 -11.06 -8.79 -10.54
CA ASN A 282 -10.34 -9.10 -9.32
C ASN A 282 -11.00 -8.43 -8.12
N PHE A 283 -11.01 -9.12 -7.00
CA PHE A 283 -11.46 -8.59 -5.73
C PHE A 283 -10.53 -9.08 -4.63
N SER A 284 -10.20 -8.22 -3.65
CA SER A 284 -9.58 -8.65 -2.41
C SER A 284 -10.06 -7.83 -1.23
N CYS A 285 -10.04 -8.48 -0.06
CA CYS A 285 -10.37 -7.85 1.21
C CYS A 285 -9.40 -8.35 2.28
N LEU A 286 -8.68 -7.41 2.90
CA LEU A 286 -7.83 -7.63 4.07
C LEU A 286 -8.46 -6.95 5.27
N LYS A 287 -8.45 -7.63 6.43
CA LYS A 287 -8.84 -7.06 7.72
C LYS A 287 -7.89 -7.56 8.79
N GLY A 288 -7.45 -6.65 9.64
CA GLY A 288 -6.54 -6.92 10.75
C GLY A 288 -6.50 -5.75 11.72
N THR A 289 -5.52 -5.78 12.63
CA THR A 289 -5.25 -4.68 13.56
C THR A 289 -3.83 -4.18 13.33
N ASP A 290 -3.67 -2.88 13.19
CA ASP A 290 -2.36 -2.24 13.04
C ASP A 290 -1.57 -2.25 14.35
N TRP A 291 -0.30 -1.85 14.31
CA TRP A 291 0.53 -1.80 15.53
C TRP A 291 0.02 -0.76 16.49
N VAL A 292 -0.19 -1.19 17.73
CA VAL A 292 -0.52 -0.28 18.81
C VAL A 292 0.73 0.45 19.29
N ALA A 293 0.72 1.76 19.18
CA ALA A 293 1.79 2.59 19.67
C ALA A 293 1.62 2.83 21.17
N ASP A 294 2.49 2.27 22.00
CA ASP A 294 2.47 2.40 23.46
C ASP A 294 3.87 2.62 24.05
N ASN A 295 4.75 3.28 23.31
CA ASN A 295 6.05 3.69 23.84
C ASN A 295 5.88 4.93 24.70
N LYS A 296 6.26 4.81 25.99
CA LYS A 296 6.17 5.87 27.00
C LYS A 296 7.50 6.56 27.26
N ASP A 297 8.53 6.26 26.46
CA ASP A 297 9.82 6.95 26.63
C ASP A 297 9.65 8.45 26.41
N ASP A 298 10.45 9.20 27.15
CA ASP A 298 10.47 10.67 27.12
C ASP A 298 11.47 11.16 26.08
N PHE A 299 11.06 11.84 25.04
CA PHE A 299 11.95 12.52 24.09
C PHE A 299 12.93 13.49 24.74
N ASN A 300 12.54 14.07 25.89
CA ASN A 300 13.34 15.04 26.61
C ASN A 300 14.22 14.45 27.72
N SER A 301 14.18 13.14 27.93
CA SER A 301 14.93 12.47 28.99
C SER A 301 16.45 12.74 28.94
N GLN A 302 17.00 12.82 27.74
CA GLN A 302 18.41 13.06 27.51
C GLN A 302 18.77 14.55 27.46
N SER A 303 17.86 15.42 27.06
CA SER A 303 18.09 16.87 26.94
C SER A 303 18.02 17.60 28.28
N LYS A 304 17.63 16.92 29.34
CA LYS A 304 17.46 17.49 30.70
C LYS A 304 16.77 18.85 30.64
N SER A 305 15.46 18.83 30.34
CA SER A 305 14.67 20.06 30.15
C SER A 305 14.80 21.09 31.28
N ASN A 306 15.13 20.63 32.50
CA ASN A 306 15.37 21.45 33.67
C ASN A 306 16.73 21.13 34.30
N PRO A 307 17.86 21.41 33.65
CA PRO A 307 19.19 20.97 34.08
C PRO A 307 19.65 21.56 35.43
N ALA A 308 19.08 22.69 35.86
CA ALA A 308 19.36 23.29 37.16
C ALA A 308 18.66 22.56 38.33
N PHE A 309 17.78 21.60 38.05
CA PHE A 309 16.93 20.91 39.05
C PHE A 309 17.00 19.39 38.81
N PRO A 310 18.06 18.71 39.30
CA PRO A 310 18.24 17.26 39.06
C PRO A 310 17.07 16.37 39.56
N GLU A 311 16.38 16.82 40.59
CA GLU A 311 15.18 16.14 41.15
C GLU A 311 13.98 16.10 40.20
N LEU A 312 14.01 16.94 39.15
CA LEU A 312 12.98 16.95 38.08
C LEU A 312 13.38 16.07 36.88
N ALA A 313 14.28 15.12 37.06
CA ALA A 313 14.65 14.17 36.02
C ALA A 313 13.81 12.90 36.04
N GLY A 314 13.82 12.14 34.95
CA GLY A 314 13.12 10.85 34.82
C GLY A 314 11.59 10.98 34.98
N SER A 315 11.00 10.16 35.82
CA SER A 315 9.54 10.15 36.07
C SER A 315 9.02 11.46 36.69
N ASN A 316 9.89 12.28 37.26
CA ASN A 316 9.55 13.58 37.83
C ASN A 316 9.64 14.73 36.83
N ASN A 317 10.00 14.46 35.57
CA ASN A 317 10.16 15.49 34.57
C ASN A 317 8.83 16.21 34.25
N PRO A 318 8.67 17.50 34.65
CA PRO A 318 7.45 18.23 34.35
C PRO A 318 7.35 18.61 32.85
N ALA A 319 8.43 18.48 32.10
CA ALA A 319 8.48 18.69 30.66
C ALA A 319 8.47 17.37 29.88
N TYR A 320 7.85 16.32 30.43
CA TYR A 320 7.71 15.02 29.76
C TYR A 320 7.06 15.16 28.38
N ASP A 321 7.69 14.56 27.38
CA ASP A 321 7.26 14.50 25.99
C ASP A 321 7.30 13.03 25.51
N GLY A 322 6.18 12.34 25.69
CA GLY A 322 6.11 10.91 25.39
C GLY A 322 6.15 10.61 23.90
N VAL A 323 6.89 9.59 23.50
CA VAL A 323 7.06 9.17 22.10
C VAL A 323 5.71 8.93 21.40
N ASN A 324 4.76 8.32 22.09
CA ASN A 324 3.41 8.07 21.57
C ASN A 324 2.35 8.85 22.35
N SER A 325 2.61 10.12 22.58
CA SER A 325 1.71 11.08 23.23
C SER A 325 1.60 12.33 22.36
N TYR A 326 0.44 12.96 22.36
CA TYR A 326 0.12 14.15 21.56
C TYR A 326 -0.59 15.19 22.39
N GLY A 327 -0.38 16.48 22.07
CA GLY A 327 -0.90 17.62 22.81
C GLY A 327 0.01 18.11 23.93
N ASN A 328 1.19 17.50 24.07
CA ASN A 328 2.24 17.87 25.01
C ASN A 328 3.55 18.34 24.34
N GLU A 329 3.56 18.55 23.03
CA GLU A 329 4.78 18.95 22.30
C GLU A 329 5.22 20.39 22.59
N THR A 330 4.28 21.24 23.02
CA THR A 330 4.58 22.65 23.30
C THR A 330 5.25 22.79 24.65
N ASN A 331 6.49 23.33 24.65
CA ASN A 331 7.17 23.70 25.89
C ASN A 331 6.61 25.01 26.44
N ILE A 332 6.26 25.01 27.72
CA ILE A 332 5.75 26.17 28.45
C ILE A 332 6.79 26.52 29.53
N VAL A 333 7.22 27.78 29.56
CA VAL A 333 8.12 28.28 30.61
C VAL A 333 7.28 28.95 31.69
N ILE A 334 7.39 28.45 32.92
CA ILE A 334 6.77 29.07 34.10
C ILE A 334 7.85 29.63 35.02
N THR A 335 7.46 30.61 35.84
CA THR A 335 8.33 31.23 36.85
C THR A 335 7.62 31.16 38.20
N ASP A 336 8.30 30.62 39.21
CA ASP A 336 7.77 30.58 40.56
C ASP A 336 7.86 31.93 41.29
N ALA A 337 7.33 32.00 42.49
CA ALA A 337 7.35 33.20 43.35
C ALA A 337 8.76 33.61 43.76
N GLN A 338 9.77 32.74 43.67
CA GLN A 338 11.18 32.98 43.96
C GLN A 338 11.99 33.39 42.71
N GLY A 339 11.32 33.51 41.53
CA GLY A 339 11.96 33.88 40.28
C GLY A 339 12.64 32.71 39.57
N LYS A 340 12.54 31.47 40.04
CA LYS A 340 13.10 30.30 39.35
C LYS A 340 12.21 29.91 38.15
N ARG A 341 12.88 29.55 37.05
CA ARG A 341 12.23 29.22 35.80
C ARG A 341 12.24 27.70 35.56
N TYR A 342 11.12 27.15 35.14
CA TYR A 342 10.96 25.74 34.83
C TYR A 342 10.33 25.57 33.46
N ASN A 343 10.83 24.59 32.71
CA ASN A 343 10.18 24.09 31.50
C ASN A 343 9.14 23.05 31.93
N VAL A 344 7.93 23.22 31.49
CA VAL A 344 6.82 22.30 31.73
C VAL A 344 6.06 22.05 30.43
N ARG A 345 5.39 20.93 30.34
CA ARG A 345 4.51 20.61 29.22
C ARG A 345 3.16 20.13 29.71
N ARG A 346 2.16 20.17 28.86
CA ARG A 346 0.84 19.60 29.17
C ARG A 346 0.93 18.09 29.27
N THR A 347 -0.12 17.47 29.79
CA THR A 347 -0.14 16.02 30.00
C THR A 347 -0.25 15.25 28.71
N GLY A 348 -0.99 15.78 27.73
CA GLY A 348 -1.20 15.12 26.44
C GLY A 348 -2.07 13.88 26.52
N TYR A 349 -2.30 13.25 25.38
CA TYR A 349 -3.11 12.04 25.24
C TYR A 349 -2.29 10.94 24.57
N ALA A 350 -2.40 9.71 25.09
CA ALA A 350 -1.76 8.57 24.45
C ALA A 350 -2.42 8.25 23.11
N GLU A 351 -1.64 7.87 22.11
CA GLU A 351 -2.13 7.56 20.78
C GLU A 351 -3.24 6.51 20.79
N LYS A 352 -3.09 5.48 21.63
CA LYS A 352 -4.06 4.39 21.77
C LYS A 352 -5.44 4.81 22.27
N ASP A 353 -5.55 5.99 22.88
CA ASP A 353 -6.82 6.55 23.34
C ASP A 353 -7.52 7.39 22.26
N MET A 354 -6.81 7.67 21.15
CA MET A 354 -7.26 8.55 20.06
C MET A 354 -7.53 7.82 18.76
N THR A 355 -7.20 6.53 18.65
CA THR A 355 -7.41 5.73 17.42
C THR A 355 -7.78 4.29 17.74
N ASP A 356 -8.48 3.65 16.82
CA ASP A 356 -8.95 2.26 16.95
C ASP A 356 -7.94 1.21 16.44
N TYR A 357 -6.93 1.60 15.69
CA TYR A 357 -5.94 0.75 15.01
C TYR A 357 -6.54 -0.30 14.04
N ASP A 358 -7.79 -0.17 13.66
CA ASP A 358 -8.38 -1.06 12.69
C ASP A 358 -7.70 -0.88 11.33
N ALA A 359 -7.21 -1.98 10.74
CA ALA A 359 -6.63 -2.02 9.42
C ALA A 359 -7.53 -2.80 8.49
N ARG A 360 -7.96 -2.15 7.41
CA ARG A 360 -8.80 -2.74 6.37
C ARG A 360 -8.33 -2.28 5.01
N ASN A 361 -8.29 -3.21 4.06
CA ASN A 361 -8.03 -2.86 2.67
C ASN A 361 -8.98 -3.64 1.75
N ILE A 362 -9.71 -2.93 0.91
CA ILE A 362 -10.59 -3.50 -0.10
C ILE A 362 -10.09 -3.04 -1.46
N LYS A 363 -9.91 -3.99 -2.38
CA LYS A 363 -9.49 -3.72 -3.75
C LYS A 363 -10.45 -4.36 -4.73
N PHE A 364 -10.70 -3.66 -5.81
CA PHE A 364 -11.47 -4.15 -6.94
C PHE A 364 -10.80 -3.68 -8.24
N ASP A 365 -10.58 -4.60 -9.17
CA ASP A 365 -10.10 -4.33 -10.51
C ASP A 365 -10.99 -4.99 -11.54
N ALA A 366 -11.26 -4.29 -12.64
CA ALA A 366 -11.91 -4.85 -13.81
C ALA A 366 -11.24 -4.33 -15.07
N ALA A 367 -11.00 -5.22 -16.03
CA ALA A 367 -10.43 -4.82 -17.32
C ALA A 367 -11.12 -5.53 -18.48
N LEU A 368 -11.27 -4.79 -19.57
CA LEU A 368 -11.75 -5.25 -20.85
C LEU A 368 -10.64 -5.11 -21.88
N HIS A 369 -10.41 -6.12 -22.68
CA HIS A 369 -9.38 -6.16 -23.69
C HIS A 369 -9.97 -6.55 -25.05
N TYR A 370 -9.62 -5.84 -26.10
CA TYR A 370 -10.05 -6.10 -27.46
C TYR A 370 -8.88 -6.07 -28.44
N ARG A 371 -8.63 -7.16 -29.12
CA ARG A 371 -7.63 -7.23 -30.18
C ARG A 371 -8.21 -6.74 -31.48
N ILE A 372 -7.80 -5.54 -31.90
CA ILE A 372 -8.13 -4.94 -33.20
C ILE A 372 -7.46 -5.75 -34.29
N SER A 373 -6.19 -6.13 -34.06
CA SER A 373 -5.41 -7.03 -34.88
C SER A 373 -4.63 -8.02 -34.00
N PRO A 374 -3.98 -9.05 -34.53
CA PRO A 374 -3.16 -9.96 -33.71
C PRO A 374 -2.06 -9.27 -32.88
N LEU A 375 -1.63 -8.09 -33.30
CA LEU A 375 -0.54 -7.32 -32.68
C LEU A 375 -1.01 -6.00 -32.05
N THR A 376 -2.29 -5.62 -32.19
CA THR A 376 -2.81 -4.35 -31.69
C THR A 376 -3.98 -4.61 -30.75
N GLU A 377 -3.82 -4.18 -29.50
CA GLU A 377 -4.78 -4.40 -28.43
C GLU A 377 -5.24 -3.07 -27.84
N LEU A 378 -6.55 -2.89 -27.75
CA LEU A 378 -7.22 -1.82 -27.02
C LEU A 378 -7.69 -2.37 -25.69
N SER A 379 -7.40 -1.66 -24.59
CA SER A 379 -7.87 -2.06 -23.26
C SER A 379 -8.47 -0.88 -22.51
N TYR A 380 -9.44 -1.20 -21.65
CA TYR A 380 -9.94 -0.31 -20.61
C TYR A 380 -9.80 -1.00 -19.26
N THR A 381 -9.25 -0.30 -18.28
CA THR A 381 -9.05 -0.81 -16.92
C THR A 381 -9.65 0.16 -15.90
N TYR A 382 -10.42 -0.38 -14.98
CA TYR A 382 -10.89 0.30 -13.77
C TYR A 382 -10.25 -0.34 -12.55
N ARG A 383 -9.70 0.47 -11.62
CA ARG A 383 -9.20 0.03 -10.33
C ARG A 383 -9.79 0.86 -9.22
N TYR A 384 -10.10 0.23 -8.12
CA TYR A 384 -10.58 0.84 -6.90
C TYR A 384 -9.85 0.24 -5.70
N GLY A 385 -9.35 1.10 -4.83
CA GLY A 385 -8.82 0.74 -3.52
C GLY A 385 -9.45 1.58 -2.44
N ASN A 386 -9.85 0.95 -1.33
CA ASN A 386 -10.33 1.62 -0.12
C ASN A 386 -9.58 1.07 1.09
N MET A 387 -9.18 1.94 2.02
CA MET A 387 -8.35 1.54 3.13
C MET A 387 -8.64 2.30 4.41
N ASP A 388 -8.45 1.59 5.52
CA ASP A 388 -8.35 2.10 6.88
C ASP A 388 -7.02 1.63 7.48
N GLY A 389 -6.40 2.43 8.34
CA GLY A 389 -5.17 2.09 9.04
C GLY A 389 -4.40 3.32 9.54
N VAL A 390 -3.41 3.10 10.38
CA VAL A 390 -2.56 4.19 10.89
C VAL A 390 -1.33 4.36 10.01
N PHE A 391 -1.26 5.47 9.30
CA PHE A 391 -0.10 5.80 8.47
C PHE A 391 0.99 6.47 9.33
N GLN A 392 2.10 5.74 9.49
CA GLN A 392 3.25 6.17 10.27
C GLN A 392 4.13 7.12 9.45
N ARG A 393 4.05 8.42 9.74
CA ARG A 393 4.95 9.45 9.21
C ARG A 393 5.35 10.38 10.36
N GLY A 394 6.10 11.44 10.07
CA GLY A 394 6.49 12.41 11.10
C GLY A 394 5.31 12.94 11.91
N ASN A 395 4.18 13.21 11.24
CA ASN A 395 2.87 13.34 11.87
C ASN A 395 2.08 12.09 11.50
N ARG A 396 1.61 11.33 12.48
CA ARG A 396 0.80 10.15 12.22
C ARG A 396 -0.60 10.55 11.76
N ILE A 397 -1.10 9.84 10.77
CA ILE A 397 -2.44 10.06 10.20
C ILE A 397 -3.24 8.78 10.37
N GLN A 398 -4.42 8.89 10.98
CA GLN A 398 -5.42 7.84 10.86
C GLN A 398 -6.09 7.97 9.51
N LEU A 399 -5.89 6.99 8.65
CA LEU A 399 -6.63 6.86 7.40
C LEU A 399 -7.94 6.14 7.68
N LYS A 400 -9.05 6.73 7.22
CA LYS A 400 -10.40 6.18 7.43
C LYS A 400 -11.25 6.35 6.18
N GLY A 401 -11.50 5.24 5.48
CA GLY A 401 -12.22 5.27 4.22
C GLY A 401 -11.49 5.99 3.09
N THR A 402 -10.16 6.11 3.18
CA THR A 402 -9.37 6.68 2.09
C THR A 402 -9.51 5.81 0.87
N ASN A 403 -9.84 6.41 -0.28
CA ASN A 403 -10.03 5.66 -1.50
C ASN A 403 -9.31 6.31 -2.68
N VAL A 404 -8.91 5.47 -3.61
CA VAL A 404 -8.36 5.88 -4.90
C VAL A 404 -9.00 5.05 -6.01
N GLN A 405 -9.34 5.72 -7.09
CA GLN A 405 -9.92 5.14 -8.28
C GLN A 405 -9.06 5.49 -9.49
N ASN A 406 -8.84 4.52 -10.35
CA ASN A 406 -8.11 4.73 -11.60
C ASN A 406 -8.95 4.24 -12.78
N HIS A 407 -9.07 5.07 -13.80
CA HIS A 407 -9.63 4.70 -15.09
C HIS A 407 -8.54 4.86 -16.14
N LYS A 408 -8.23 3.80 -16.87
CA LYS A 408 -7.22 3.79 -17.93
C LYS A 408 -7.83 3.27 -19.22
N ILE A 409 -7.55 3.97 -20.32
CA ILE A 409 -7.71 3.46 -21.67
C ILE A 409 -6.32 3.41 -22.32
N GLU A 410 -6.02 2.32 -23.01
CA GLU A 410 -4.71 2.08 -23.58
C GLU A 410 -4.83 1.35 -24.91
N LEU A 411 -4.09 1.83 -25.90
CA LEU A 411 -3.91 1.18 -27.20
C LEU A 411 -2.43 0.84 -27.37
N VAL A 412 -2.14 -0.45 -27.47
CA VAL A 412 -0.79 -0.99 -27.60
C VAL A 412 -0.62 -1.68 -28.95
N SER A 413 0.47 -1.36 -29.62
CA SER A 413 0.92 -1.99 -30.86
C SER A 413 2.44 -2.21 -30.77
N PRO A 414 3.04 -3.06 -31.60
CA PRO A 414 4.51 -3.23 -31.63
C PRO A 414 5.30 -1.93 -31.84
N ASP A 415 4.73 -0.95 -32.51
CA ASP A 415 5.41 0.28 -32.87
C ASP A 415 5.00 1.47 -31.97
N PHE A 416 3.87 1.39 -31.26
CA PHE A 416 3.39 2.52 -30.46
C PHE A 416 2.57 2.11 -29.24
N VAL A 417 2.56 2.99 -28.26
CA VAL A 417 1.66 2.94 -27.11
C VAL A 417 0.99 4.30 -26.96
N VAL A 418 -0.34 4.31 -26.88
CA VAL A 418 -1.14 5.50 -26.54
C VAL A 418 -1.95 5.17 -25.31
N ARG A 419 -1.84 6.00 -24.28
CA ARG A 419 -2.50 5.79 -23.00
C ARG A 419 -3.09 7.10 -22.49
N ALA A 420 -4.28 7.01 -21.94
CA ALA A 420 -4.84 8.08 -21.12
C ALA A 420 -5.42 7.49 -19.83
N TYR A 421 -5.25 8.19 -18.71
CA TYR A 421 -5.83 7.76 -17.45
C TYR A 421 -6.22 8.96 -16.56
N VAL A 422 -7.14 8.69 -15.65
CA VAL A 422 -7.44 9.55 -14.53
C VAL A 422 -7.29 8.77 -13.22
N SER A 423 -6.58 9.35 -12.27
CA SER A 423 -6.47 8.87 -10.90
C SER A 423 -7.24 9.85 -10.00
N ILE A 424 -8.22 9.35 -9.25
CA ILE A 424 -9.11 10.11 -8.38
C ILE A 424 -8.84 9.67 -6.95
N GLU A 425 -8.45 10.62 -6.11
CA GLU A 425 -8.14 10.40 -4.70
C GLU A 425 -9.16 11.09 -3.81
N ASN A 426 -9.53 10.44 -2.70
CA ASN A 426 -10.29 11.03 -1.60
C ASN A 426 -9.79 10.46 -0.27
N SER A 427 -9.36 11.34 0.63
CA SER A 427 -8.87 10.96 1.97
C SER A 427 -9.96 10.45 2.93
N GLY A 428 -11.24 10.53 2.55
CA GLY A 428 -12.35 10.03 3.35
C GLY A 428 -12.53 10.79 4.66
N LYS A 429 -12.57 10.04 5.78
CA LYS A 429 -12.71 10.59 7.14
C LYS A 429 -11.38 10.57 7.91
N SER A 430 -10.27 10.65 7.21
CA SER A 430 -8.93 10.65 7.80
C SER A 430 -8.67 11.87 8.70
N TYR A 431 -7.75 11.72 9.66
CA TYR A 431 -7.39 12.81 10.58
C TYR A 431 -5.95 12.71 11.05
N ASN A 432 -5.38 13.86 11.42
CA ASN A 432 -4.02 13.98 11.94
C ASN A 432 -3.99 13.83 13.47
N MET A 433 -3.09 12.98 13.99
CA MET A 433 -3.00 12.70 15.44
C MET A 433 -2.51 13.90 16.23
N ARG A 434 -1.50 14.62 15.72
CA ARG A 434 -0.92 15.75 16.44
C ARG A 434 -1.92 16.90 16.62
N PRO A 435 -2.57 17.44 15.57
CA PRO A 435 -3.64 18.42 15.73
C PRO A 435 -4.79 17.93 16.63
N LEU A 436 -5.10 16.62 16.59
CA LEU A 436 -6.12 16.04 17.47
C LEU A 436 -5.73 16.18 18.93
N GLY A 437 -4.54 15.78 19.33
CA GLY A 437 -4.04 15.90 20.70
C GLY A 437 -3.95 17.36 21.16
N ASP A 438 -3.39 18.23 20.31
CA ASP A 438 -3.28 19.67 20.59
C ASP A 438 -4.68 20.30 20.83
N ASN A 439 -5.65 19.98 19.95
CA ASN A 439 -6.98 20.57 20.05
C ASN A 439 -7.84 19.96 21.19
N LEU A 440 -7.62 18.71 21.56
CA LEU A 440 -8.21 18.15 22.78
C LEU A 440 -7.74 18.93 24.01
N GLU A 441 -6.45 19.22 24.13
CA GLU A 441 -5.90 19.99 25.23
C GLU A 441 -6.38 21.45 25.21
N LEU A 442 -6.39 22.10 24.05
CA LEU A 442 -6.82 23.50 23.91
C LEU A 442 -8.33 23.67 24.13
N SER A 443 -9.13 22.66 23.80
CA SER A 443 -10.60 22.69 23.95
C SER A 443 -11.03 22.79 25.40
N PHE A 444 -10.28 22.19 26.33
CA PHE A 444 -10.63 22.27 27.75
C PHE A 444 -10.03 23.51 28.42
N LYS A 445 -8.78 23.90 28.04
CA LYS A 445 -8.11 25.03 28.67
C LYS A 445 -6.99 25.59 27.77
N SER A 446 -6.95 26.89 27.53
CA SER A 446 -5.85 27.51 26.78
C SER A 446 -4.50 27.34 27.51
N ASN A 447 -3.39 27.33 26.76
CA ASN A 447 -2.04 27.22 27.31
C ASN A 447 -1.75 28.29 28.38
N SER A 448 -2.20 29.53 28.17
CA SER A 448 -2.00 30.63 29.11
C SER A 448 -2.78 30.42 30.40
N LYS A 449 -4.02 29.91 30.33
CA LYS A 449 -4.81 29.62 31.52
C LYS A 449 -4.23 28.42 32.28
N TRP A 450 -3.86 27.37 31.58
CA TRP A 450 -3.23 26.17 32.15
C TRP A 450 -1.93 26.54 32.87
N ALA A 451 -1.06 27.37 32.25
CA ALA A 451 0.18 27.84 32.85
C ALA A 451 -0.04 28.68 34.11
N ARG A 452 -1.07 29.55 34.12
CA ARG A 452 -1.45 30.33 35.34
C ARG A 452 -1.92 29.43 36.47
N ASP A 453 -2.80 28.49 36.18
CA ASP A 453 -3.32 27.54 37.17
C ASP A 453 -2.16 26.70 37.74
N TYR A 454 -1.29 26.21 36.86
CA TYR A 454 -0.07 25.46 37.20
C TYR A 454 0.85 26.27 38.11
N THR A 455 1.15 27.50 37.74
CA THR A 455 2.06 28.39 38.53
C THR A 455 1.48 28.72 39.89
N ALA A 456 0.19 28.99 39.97
CA ALA A 456 -0.48 29.26 41.22
C ALA A 456 -0.43 28.05 42.19
N ALA A 457 -0.72 26.87 41.66
CA ALA A 457 -0.69 25.62 42.44
C ALA A 457 0.75 25.23 42.84
N LEU A 458 1.74 25.44 41.95
CA LEU A 458 3.17 25.23 42.26
C LEU A 458 3.59 26.10 43.43
N ASN A 459 3.29 27.39 43.38
CA ASN A 459 3.64 28.32 44.46
C ASN A 459 2.96 27.97 45.79
N ALA A 460 1.69 27.56 45.75
CA ALA A 460 0.97 27.11 46.95
C ALA A 460 1.61 25.84 47.54
N ALA A 461 1.95 24.86 46.72
CA ALA A 461 2.57 23.62 47.17
C ALA A 461 3.97 23.85 47.76
N LEU A 462 4.79 24.71 47.15
CA LEU A 462 6.10 25.09 47.67
C LEU A 462 5.99 25.86 48.98
N ALA A 463 5.05 26.80 49.09
CA ALA A 463 4.79 27.53 50.33
C ALA A 463 4.28 26.60 51.46
N GLY A 464 3.57 25.53 51.10
CA GLY A 464 3.15 24.47 52.02
C GLY A 464 4.23 23.47 52.40
N GLY A 465 5.49 23.66 51.93
CA GLY A 465 6.63 22.82 52.29
C GLY A 465 6.78 21.54 51.45
N SER A 466 6.06 21.40 50.34
CA SER A 466 6.22 20.27 49.43
C SER A 466 7.61 20.32 48.79
N GLY A 467 8.26 19.14 48.66
CA GLY A 467 9.48 19.03 47.84
C GLY A 467 9.19 19.36 46.36
N LEU A 468 10.18 19.86 45.63
CA LEU A 468 10.00 20.41 44.26
C LEU A 468 9.30 19.44 43.31
N ALA A 469 9.71 18.17 43.26
CA ALA A 469 9.06 17.18 42.40
C ALA A 469 7.56 16.98 42.73
N ASN A 470 7.24 16.85 44.01
CA ASN A 470 5.85 16.71 44.46
C ASN A 470 5.03 17.97 44.19
N ALA A 471 5.64 19.16 44.35
CA ALA A 471 4.99 20.43 44.05
C ALA A 471 4.62 20.53 42.57
N HIS A 472 5.50 20.09 41.65
CA HIS A 472 5.20 20.00 40.21
C HIS A 472 4.09 18.98 39.90
N GLN A 473 4.01 17.85 40.62
CA GLN A 473 2.92 16.88 40.45
C GLN A 473 1.59 17.47 40.89
N GLN A 474 1.52 18.14 42.06
CA GLN A 474 0.32 18.81 42.53
C GLN A 474 -0.10 19.94 41.58
N ALA A 475 0.85 20.73 41.11
CA ALA A 475 0.59 21.80 40.17
C ALA A 475 -0.03 21.28 38.85
N ARG A 476 0.49 20.16 38.33
CA ARG A 476 -0.07 19.50 37.17
C ARG A 476 -1.49 19.02 37.39
N ALA A 477 -1.76 18.34 38.50
CA ALA A 477 -3.08 17.83 38.83
C ALA A 477 -4.13 18.95 38.89
N GLU A 478 -3.77 20.12 39.48
CA GLU A 478 -4.67 21.28 39.54
C GLU A 478 -4.85 21.94 38.16
N ALA A 479 -3.77 22.07 37.38
CA ALA A 479 -3.83 22.65 36.05
C ALA A 479 -4.67 21.78 35.08
N ASP A 480 -4.66 20.46 35.24
CA ASP A 480 -5.42 19.49 34.46
C ASP A 480 -6.85 19.29 34.95
N ASN A 481 -7.26 19.97 36.03
CA ASN A 481 -8.63 19.88 36.54
C ASN A 481 -9.66 20.30 35.48
N GLY A 482 -10.61 19.41 35.16
CA GLY A 482 -11.59 19.56 34.07
C GLY A 482 -11.12 19.07 32.70
N ARG A 483 -9.96 18.42 32.59
CA ARG A 483 -9.48 17.81 31.38
C ARG A 483 -10.41 16.68 30.91
N PHE A 484 -10.58 16.53 29.60
CA PHE A 484 -11.31 15.40 29.02
C PHE A 484 -10.54 14.10 29.29
N LEU A 485 -11.17 13.14 29.97
CA LEU A 485 -10.52 11.89 30.36
C LEU A 485 -10.88 10.78 29.38
N PRO A 486 -9.89 10.08 28.79
CA PRO A 486 -10.14 8.93 27.92
C PRO A 486 -11.10 7.92 28.56
N GLY A 487 -12.01 7.36 27.76
CA GLY A 487 -13.03 6.42 28.21
C GLY A 487 -14.30 7.07 28.78
N THR A 488 -14.39 8.41 28.83
CA THR A 488 -15.60 9.13 29.18
C THR A 488 -16.38 9.59 27.95
N GLN A 489 -17.72 9.73 28.09
CA GLN A 489 -18.54 10.22 26.98
C GLN A 489 -18.14 11.63 26.53
N THR A 490 -17.78 12.49 27.47
CA THR A 490 -17.32 13.86 27.15
C THR A 490 -16.03 13.88 26.34
N PHE A 491 -15.13 12.94 26.59
CA PHE A 491 -13.93 12.76 25.78
C PHE A 491 -14.28 12.33 24.34
N GLU A 492 -15.13 11.30 24.21
CA GLU A 492 -15.56 10.80 22.90
C GLU A 492 -16.31 11.86 22.08
N ASP A 493 -17.19 12.63 22.72
CA ASP A 493 -17.92 13.71 22.07
C ASP A 493 -16.97 14.80 21.55
N GLN A 494 -15.98 15.20 22.37
CA GLN A 494 -15.00 16.21 21.97
C GLN A 494 -14.05 15.69 20.90
N LEU A 495 -13.58 14.43 21.03
CA LEU A 495 -12.76 13.76 20.02
C LEU A 495 -13.49 13.72 18.69
N ASN A 496 -14.76 13.27 18.67
CA ASN A 496 -15.58 13.23 17.46
C ASN A 496 -15.79 14.62 16.84
N LYS A 497 -15.95 15.64 17.64
CA LYS A 497 -16.04 17.02 17.16
C LYS A 497 -14.76 17.45 16.43
N ILE A 498 -13.60 17.21 17.04
CA ILE A 498 -12.31 17.62 16.49
C ILE A 498 -11.95 16.84 15.21
N ILE A 499 -12.16 15.52 15.17
CA ILE A 499 -11.88 14.71 13.97
C ILE A 499 -12.82 15.03 12.79
N ASN A 500 -13.94 15.70 13.03
CA ASN A 500 -14.88 16.13 11.99
C ASN A 500 -14.75 17.62 11.63
N THR A 501 -13.87 18.36 12.30
CA THR A 501 -13.52 19.74 11.98
C THR A 501 -12.21 19.74 11.22
N ASN A 502 -12.10 20.55 10.15
CA ASN A 502 -10.87 20.63 9.36
C ASN A 502 -9.68 21.08 10.20
N ASP A 503 -8.52 20.52 9.92
CA ASP A 503 -7.25 20.79 10.61
C ASP A 503 -6.91 22.28 10.64
N TRP A 504 -7.18 22.99 9.55
CA TRP A 504 -6.91 24.42 9.37
C TRP A 504 -8.07 25.35 9.73
N ASP A 505 -9.20 24.83 10.22
CA ASP A 505 -10.28 25.64 10.74
C ASP A 505 -9.95 26.21 12.13
N ILE A 506 -8.72 26.65 12.29
CA ILE A 506 -8.23 27.41 13.42
C ILE A 506 -8.70 28.84 13.19
N TYR A 507 -9.48 29.38 14.10
CA TYR A 507 -9.96 30.76 14.05
C TYR A 507 -8.86 31.74 14.48
N PRO A 508 -8.03 32.26 13.57
CA PRO A 508 -7.02 33.25 13.95
C PRO A 508 -7.64 34.62 14.24
N ALA A 509 -8.93 34.77 13.97
CA ALA A 509 -9.63 36.06 14.03
C ALA A 509 -10.46 36.26 15.31
N SER A 510 -10.42 35.35 16.28
CA SER A 510 -10.97 35.70 17.57
C SER A 510 -10.05 36.73 18.23
N SER A 511 -10.63 37.72 18.86
CA SER A 511 -9.93 38.70 19.69
C SER A 511 -9.10 38.11 20.83
N ASN A 512 -9.11 36.76 20.93
CA ASN A 512 -8.29 35.99 21.87
C ASN A 512 -7.68 34.79 21.14
N PRO A 513 -6.46 34.93 20.56
CA PRO A 513 -5.75 33.84 19.89
C PRO A 513 -5.44 32.65 20.81
N ASN A 514 -5.67 32.77 22.12
CA ASN A 514 -5.46 31.71 23.10
C ASN A 514 -6.67 30.78 23.28
N ASN A 515 -7.81 31.06 22.63
CA ASN A 515 -9.04 30.25 22.70
C ASN A 515 -9.34 29.49 21.42
N THR A 516 -8.37 29.32 20.56
CA THR A 516 -8.54 28.63 19.29
C THR A 516 -8.39 27.13 19.48
N SER A 517 -9.49 26.41 19.48
CA SER A 517 -9.49 24.98 19.20
C SER A 517 -9.83 24.80 17.72
N GLY A 518 -8.93 24.16 16.99
CA GLY A 518 -9.13 23.78 15.60
C GLY A 518 -9.66 22.35 15.46
N GLY A 519 -9.60 21.85 14.26
CA GLY A 519 -9.89 20.47 13.92
C GLY A 519 -8.65 19.60 13.77
N ALA A 520 -8.90 18.35 13.39
CA ALA A 520 -7.86 17.39 13.02
C ALA A 520 -8.19 16.65 11.73
N ALA A 521 -9.36 16.91 11.14
CA ALA A 521 -9.80 16.26 9.91
C ALA A 521 -8.82 16.53 8.78
N PHE A 522 -8.36 15.45 8.13
CA PHE A 522 -7.51 15.50 6.96
C PHE A 522 -8.37 15.25 5.72
N ARG A 523 -8.93 16.31 5.16
CA ARG A 523 -9.85 16.28 4.01
C ARG A 523 -9.12 16.75 2.78
N THR A 524 -8.82 15.83 1.87
CA THR A 524 -8.23 16.15 0.58
C THR A 524 -8.89 15.35 -0.53
N GLN A 525 -9.03 15.96 -1.69
CA GLN A 525 -9.46 15.30 -2.91
C GLN A 525 -8.55 15.76 -4.04
N SER A 526 -8.23 14.85 -4.95
CA SER A 526 -7.46 15.22 -6.13
C SER A 526 -7.84 14.36 -7.33
N ARG A 527 -7.57 14.91 -8.51
CA ARG A 527 -7.63 14.19 -9.77
C ARG A 527 -6.34 14.44 -10.53
N LEU A 528 -5.70 13.37 -10.95
CA LEU A 528 -4.57 13.40 -11.86
C LEU A 528 -5.07 12.92 -13.23
N TYR A 529 -5.09 13.78 -14.21
CA TYR A 529 -5.31 13.42 -15.61
C TYR A 529 -3.97 13.28 -16.30
N ASN A 530 -3.78 12.19 -17.01
CA ASN A 530 -2.58 11.95 -17.82
C ASN A 530 -2.97 11.47 -19.22
N ALA A 531 -2.24 11.95 -20.21
CA ALA A 531 -2.30 11.45 -21.57
C ALA A 531 -0.87 11.31 -22.11
N GLU A 532 -0.52 10.15 -22.61
CA GLU A 532 0.81 9.89 -23.17
C GLU A 532 0.72 9.13 -24.47
N ALA A 533 1.69 9.37 -25.34
CA ALA A 533 1.89 8.62 -26.56
C ALA A 533 3.38 8.40 -26.79
N THR A 534 3.76 7.19 -27.15
CA THR A 534 5.12 6.83 -27.56
C THR A 534 5.09 6.13 -28.89
N TYR A 535 6.06 6.40 -29.73
CA TYR A 535 6.21 5.79 -31.05
C TYR A 535 7.66 5.39 -31.28
N ASN A 536 7.88 4.12 -31.60
CA ASN A 536 9.20 3.58 -31.95
C ASN A 536 9.39 3.62 -33.47
N LEU A 537 10.43 4.32 -33.93
CA LEU A 537 10.77 4.49 -35.32
C LEU A 537 11.73 3.40 -35.87
N HIS A 538 12.03 2.36 -35.07
CA HIS A 538 12.93 1.28 -35.47
C HIS A 538 12.53 0.64 -36.83
N ARG A 539 11.24 0.60 -37.12
CA ARG A 539 10.71 0.10 -38.39
C ARG A 539 11.22 0.89 -39.60
N TYR A 540 11.50 2.18 -39.43
CA TYR A 540 11.96 3.07 -40.51
C TYR A 540 13.48 3.20 -40.53
N PHE A 541 14.13 3.03 -39.37
CA PHE A 541 15.57 3.20 -39.19
C PHE A 541 16.15 2.00 -38.45
N SER A 542 16.38 0.87 -39.14
CA SER A 542 16.88 -0.37 -38.54
C SER A 542 18.26 -0.25 -37.88
N TRP A 543 19.01 0.80 -38.23
CA TRP A 543 20.33 1.11 -37.68
C TRP A 543 20.28 2.05 -36.45
N LEU A 544 19.10 2.61 -36.14
CA LEU A 544 18.91 3.57 -35.05
C LEU A 544 17.65 3.22 -34.29
N ASP A 545 17.78 3.02 -32.98
CA ASP A 545 16.63 2.92 -32.07
C ASP A 545 16.21 4.33 -31.67
N LEU A 546 15.17 4.85 -32.31
CA LEU A 546 14.61 6.17 -32.02
C LEU A 546 13.18 6.05 -31.50
N LEU A 547 13.01 6.45 -30.22
CA LEU A 547 11.73 6.52 -29.56
C LEU A 547 11.32 7.99 -29.42
N LEU A 548 10.13 8.33 -29.91
CA LEU A 548 9.51 9.63 -29.71
C LEU A 548 8.36 9.48 -28.71
N GLY A 549 8.20 10.47 -27.82
CA GLY A 549 7.14 10.44 -26.84
C GLY A 549 6.64 11.82 -26.45
N VAL A 550 5.40 11.88 -26.04
CA VAL A 550 4.75 13.05 -25.43
C VAL A 550 3.98 12.59 -24.19
N ASP A 551 4.08 13.37 -23.13
CA ASP A 551 3.38 13.14 -21.85
C ASP A 551 2.76 14.49 -21.41
N TYR A 552 1.47 14.46 -21.09
CA TYR A 552 0.73 15.60 -20.55
C TYR A 552 0.07 15.21 -19.24
N ARG A 553 0.28 16.01 -18.21
CA ARG A 553 -0.30 15.83 -16.88
C ARG A 553 -1.01 17.08 -16.41
N LEU A 554 -2.20 16.87 -15.86
CA LEU A 554 -2.99 17.91 -15.22
C LEU A 554 -3.39 17.45 -13.83
N TYR A 555 -3.03 18.23 -12.82
CA TYR A 555 -3.43 18.03 -11.44
C TYR A 555 -4.59 18.99 -11.12
N ASP A 556 -5.71 18.42 -10.69
CA ASP A 556 -6.85 19.14 -10.16
C ASP A 556 -6.95 18.78 -8.67
N VAL A 557 -6.57 19.71 -7.81
CA VAL A 557 -6.48 19.48 -6.35
C VAL A 557 -7.56 20.28 -5.66
N ILE A 558 -8.36 19.59 -4.85
CA ILE A 558 -9.44 20.19 -4.05
C ILE A 558 -9.02 20.03 -2.58
N PRO A 559 -8.42 21.05 -1.97
CA PRO A 559 -7.80 20.94 -0.66
C PRO A 559 -8.79 20.85 0.50
N ASP A 560 -10.05 21.24 0.30
CA ASP A 560 -11.12 21.19 1.30
C ASP A 560 -10.72 21.78 2.68
N GLY A 561 -9.85 22.80 2.67
CA GLY A 561 -9.35 23.47 3.85
C GLY A 561 -8.13 22.83 4.52
N ASN A 562 -7.43 21.88 3.87
CA ASN A 562 -6.30 21.18 4.50
C ASN A 562 -4.92 21.62 3.99
N ASN A 563 -4.44 21.05 2.88
CA ASN A 563 -3.03 21.21 2.51
C ASN A 563 -2.70 22.49 1.74
N PHE A 564 -3.69 23.15 1.16
CA PHE A 564 -3.52 24.28 0.24
C PHE A 564 -4.47 25.42 0.59
N VAL A 565 -4.48 25.82 1.86
CA VAL A 565 -5.35 26.91 2.32
C VAL A 565 -4.75 28.25 1.97
N ASP A 566 -5.52 29.09 1.28
CA ASP A 566 -5.18 30.49 1.10
C ASP A 566 -5.56 31.30 2.35
N PHE A 567 -4.59 31.50 3.24
CA PHE A 567 -4.79 32.28 4.46
C PHE A 567 -5.07 33.76 4.24
N SER A 568 -4.89 34.29 3.02
CA SER A 568 -5.28 35.67 2.69
C SER A 568 -6.79 35.85 2.57
N LYS A 569 -7.52 34.75 2.34
CA LYS A 569 -8.98 34.74 2.27
C LYS A 569 -9.64 34.70 3.64
N PRO A 570 -10.80 35.32 3.82
CA PRO A 570 -11.63 35.13 5.01
C PRO A 570 -11.99 33.66 5.23
N LEU A 571 -12.10 33.23 6.49
CA LEU A 571 -12.36 31.81 6.84
C LEU A 571 -13.58 31.21 6.11
N LYS A 572 -14.65 31.98 5.95
CA LYS A 572 -15.87 31.56 5.23
C LYS A 572 -15.64 31.24 3.75
N ASP A 573 -14.56 31.74 3.17
CA ASP A 573 -14.23 31.62 1.75
C ASP A 573 -13.08 30.62 1.50
N ARG A 574 -12.44 30.09 2.58
CA ARG A 574 -11.32 29.15 2.48
C ARG A 574 -11.74 27.73 2.16
N ASN A 575 -12.93 27.34 2.61
CA ASN A 575 -13.41 25.96 2.60
C ASN A 575 -14.63 25.78 1.68
N THR A 576 -14.73 26.54 0.61
CA THR A 576 -15.82 26.36 -0.34
C THR A 576 -15.56 25.10 -1.16
N PRO A 577 -16.40 24.03 -1.06
CA PRO A 577 -16.25 22.85 -1.87
C PRO A 577 -16.21 23.23 -3.36
N GLY A 578 -15.17 22.81 -4.07
CA GLY A 578 -14.96 23.14 -5.48
C GLY A 578 -14.32 24.51 -5.72
N GLY A 579 -13.88 25.22 -4.68
CA GLY A 579 -13.05 26.42 -4.82
C GLY A 579 -11.69 26.05 -5.41
N LYS A 580 -11.34 26.59 -6.57
CA LYS A 580 -10.00 26.47 -7.13
C LYS A 580 -9.08 27.42 -6.39
N ASP A 581 -8.50 26.93 -5.29
CA ASP A 581 -7.46 27.64 -4.55
C ASP A 581 -6.09 27.15 -5.01
N ILE A 582 -5.62 27.71 -6.11
CA ILE A 582 -4.22 27.63 -6.56
C ILE A 582 -3.73 29.06 -6.74
#